data_966af4af9acff0444b2e58e6b6f1fdcb
#
_entry.id   966af4af9acff0444b2e58e6b6f1fdcb
#
_cell.length_a   1.000
_cell.length_b   1.000
_cell.length_c   1.000
_cell.angle_alpha   90.00
_cell.angle_beta   90.00
_cell.angle_gamma   90.00
#
_symmetry.space_group_name_H-M   'P 1'
#
loop_
_entity.id
_entity.type
_entity.pdbx_description
1 polymer ?
#
loop_
_entity_poly.entity_id
_entity_poly.type
_entity_poly.pdbx_seq_one_letter_code
_entity_poly.pdbx_strand_id
1 'polypeptide(L)'
;MNRRDWLFGFGALLASGACGCRGYQFGHVVKADAANLAGSHKAGAEVYDPLVDEAVAKLLARQEVVTPDTPIGPDGHPLPKTVFFVGVENKSAEDIGDFKEQLYQQIDSQLLRSPTFRPITRRMLDAALFETRLRPDSLYIPDNMRMLMAVLERDGAPVDYLLYAVLTSGTTTRNSSTQRDHTLTLELVNVHSGVADKESSEVRKGYHKSAMGAAWNYNPFKR
;
A
#
# COMPACT_ATOMS: atom_id res chain seq x y z
N MET A 1 -0.18 -72.68 3.70
CA MET A 1 -0.09 -71.21 3.53
C MET A 1 0.88 -70.96 2.39
N ASN A 2 0.36 -70.66 1.20
CA ASN A 2 1.11 -70.60 -0.06
C ASN A 2 1.89 -69.27 -0.20
N ARG A 3 3.14 -69.36 -0.62
CA ARG A 3 4.04 -68.24 -0.86
C ARG A 3 3.50 -67.18 -1.85
N ARG A 4 2.46 -67.51 -2.61
CA ARG A 4 1.82 -66.63 -3.59
C ARG A 4 0.90 -65.57 -2.94
N ASP A 5 0.34 -65.84 -1.77
CA ASP A 5 -0.60 -64.91 -1.09
C ASP A 5 0.12 -63.74 -0.42
N TRP A 6 1.43 -63.90 -0.15
CA TRP A 6 2.25 -62.85 0.45
C TRP A 6 2.65 -61.76 -0.56
N LEU A 7 2.71 -62.10 -1.84
CA LEU A 7 3.08 -61.13 -2.88
C LEU A 7 1.93 -60.18 -3.30
N PHE A 8 0.69 -60.63 -3.11
CA PHE A 8 -0.48 -59.78 -3.40
C PHE A 8 -0.79 -58.76 -2.30
N GLY A 9 -0.41 -59.06 -1.05
CA GLY A 9 -0.61 -58.14 0.08
C GLY A 9 0.34 -56.92 0.05
N PHE A 10 1.55 -57.06 -0.46
CA PHE A 10 2.53 -55.98 -0.54
C PHE A 10 2.30 -55.06 -1.73
N GLY A 11 1.69 -55.53 -2.80
CA GLY A 11 1.38 -54.73 -3.98
C GLY A 11 0.23 -53.73 -3.76
N ALA A 12 -0.72 -54.06 -2.88
CA ALA A 12 -1.86 -53.21 -2.58
C ALA A 12 -1.51 -52.01 -1.68
N LEU A 13 -0.47 -52.14 -0.84
CA LEU A 13 -0.03 -51.04 0.04
C LEU A 13 0.84 -49.99 -0.67
N LEU A 14 1.46 -50.34 -1.80
CA LEU A 14 2.26 -49.40 -2.57
C LEU A 14 1.44 -48.58 -3.59
N ALA A 15 0.24 -49.01 -3.93
CA ALA A 15 -0.63 -48.30 -4.87
C ALA A 15 -1.45 -47.16 -4.23
N SER A 16 -1.55 -47.12 -2.91
CA SER A 16 -2.30 -46.06 -2.16
C SER A 16 -1.49 -44.78 -1.92
N GLY A 17 -0.20 -44.78 -2.20
CA GLY A 17 0.67 -43.61 -2.00
C GLY A 17 0.73 -42.60 -3.18
N ALA A 18 0.11 -42.91 -4.33
CA ALA A 18 0.26 -42.10 -5.55
C ALA A 18 -0.97 -41.20 -5.87
N CYS A 19 -1.99 -41.19 -5.04
CA CYS A 19 -3.03 -40.17 -5.14
C CYS A 19 -2.54 -38.88 -4.52
N GLY A 20 -1.62 -38.20 -5.20
CA GLY A 20 -1.32 -36.80 -4.94
C GLY A 20 -2.62 -36.02 -5.06
N CYS A 21 -3.12 -35.49 -3.94
CA CYS A 21 -4.24 -34.56 -3.92
C CYS A 21 -3.85 -33.36 -4.78
N ARG A 22 -4.17 -33.38 -6.07
CA ARG A 22 -4.32 -32.16 -6.85
C ARG A 22 -5.51 -31.42 -6.24
N GLY A 23 -5.22 -30.52 -5.29
CA GLY A 23 -6.23 -29.67 -4.71
C GLY A 23 -6.90 -28.87 -5.82
N TYR A 24 -8.19 -29.05 -6.01
CA TYR A 24 -9.00 -28.18 -6.85
C TYR A 24 -9.06 -26.82 -6.18
N GLN A 25 -8.59 -25.78 -6.88
CA GLN A 25 -8.78 -24.41 -6.44
C GLN A 25 -10.15 -23.94 -6.94
N PHE A 26 -11.04 -23.62 -6.00
CA PHE A 26 -12.32 -22.99 -6.30
C PHE A 26 -12.22 -21.52 -6.01
N GLY A 27 -12.37 -20.66 -7.02
CA GLY A 27 -12.50 -19.22 -6.85
C GLY A 27 -13.92 -18.85 -6.44
N HIS A 28 -14.08 -18.01 -5.42
CA HIS A 28 -15.36 -17.39 -5.07
C HIS A 28 -15.12 -15.95 -4.60
N VAL A 29 -16.13 -15.12 -4.74
CA VAL A 29 -16.09 -13.74 -4.26
C VAL A 29 -16.22 -13.75 -2.74
N VAL A 30 -15.20 -13.20 -2.06
CA VAL A 30 -15.18 -13.04 -0.61
C VAL A 30 -15.91 -11.76 -0.25
N LYS A 31 -16.75 -11.78 0.78
CA LYS A 31 -17.41 -10.56 1.28
C LYS A 31 -16.38 -9.61 1.87
N ALA A 32 -16.65 -8.30 1.77
CA ALA A 32 -15.72 -7.26 2.23
C ALA A 32 -15.43 -7.32 3.75
N ASP A 33 -16.36 -7.87 4.54
CA ASP A 33 -16.26 -8.05 5.99
C ASP A 33 -15.72 -9.43 6.41
N ALA A 34 -15.42 -10.31 5.46
CA ALA A 34 -14.92 -11.64 5.77
C ALA A 34 -13.42 -11.61 6.13
N ALA A 35 -13.02 -12.49 7.03
CA ALA A 35 -11.60 -12.68 7.35
C ALA A 35 -10.82 -13.14 6.11
N ASN A 36 -9.59 -12.66 5.97
CA ASN A 36 -8.72 -13.04 4.86
C ASN A 36 -8.51 -14.56 4.79
N LEU A 37 -8.78 -15.16 3.64
CA LEU A 37 -8.72 -16.60 3.41
C LEU A 37 -7.29 -17.15 3.46
N ALA A 38 -6.30 -16.32 3.15
CA ALA A 38 -4.91 -16.74 3.09
C ALA A 38 -4.14 -16.23 4.31
N GLY A 39 -3.79 -17.12 5.22
CA GLY A 39 -2.75 -16.87 6.24
C GLY A 39 -1.39 -16.78 5.57
N SER A 40 -1.13 -15.68 4.86
CA SER A 40 0.12 -15.48 4.14
C SER A 40 1.23 -14.98 5.05
N HIS A 41 2.47 -15.42 4.80
CA HIS A 41 3.68 -14.79 5.38
C HIS A 41 3.94 -13.40 4.80
N LYS A 42 3.30 -13.04 3.68
CA LYS A 42 3.35 -11.71 3.08
C LYS A 42 2.25 -10.84 3.65
N ALA A 43 2.47 -9.54 3.68
CA ALA A 43 1.43 -8.58 3.97
C ALA A 43 0.38 -8.59 2.84
N GLY A 44 -0.87 -8.39 3.19
CA GLY A 44 -2.00 -8.31 2.28
C GLY A 44 -2.87 -7.09 2.62
N ALA A 45 -4.09 -7.07 2.11
CA ALA A 45 -5.03 -5.97 2.32
C ALA A 45 -5.25 -5.66 3.81
N GLU A 46 -5.22 -6.70 4.67
CA GLU A 46 -5.34 -6.55 6.12
C GLU A 46 -4.27 -5.65 6.77
N VAL A 47 -3.15 -5.44 6.07
CA VAL A 47 -2.07 -4.54 6.50
C VAL A 47 -2.17 -3.22 5.76
N TYR A 48 -2.39 -3.26 4.46
CA TYR A 48 -2.28 -2.08 3.61
C TYR A 48 -3.49 -1.16 3.72
N ASP A 49 -4.71 -1.68 3.83
CA ASP A 49 -5.91 -0.87 3.92
C ASP A 49 -5.90 0.06 5.15
N PRO A 50 -5.67 -0.44 6.39
CA PRO A 50 -5.60 0.44 7.56
C PRO A 50 -4.42 1.41 7.52
N LEU A 51 -3.30 1.05 6.87
CA LEU A 51 -2.17 1.96 6.69
C LEU A 51 -2.57 3.18 5.85
N VAL A 52 -3.26 2.95 4.73
CA VAL A 52 -3.71 4.03 3.86
C VAL A 52 -4.74 4.89 4.57
N ASP A 53 -5.77 4.26 5.16
CA ASP A 53 -6.86 4.98 5.81
C ASP A 53 -6.34 5.91 6.90
N GLU A 54 -5.45 5.43 7.76
CA GLU A 54 -4.90 6.22 8.85
C GLU A 54 -3.93 7.31 8.36
N ALA A 55 -3.02 6.99 7.41
CA ALA A 55 -2.05 7.96 6.91
C ALA A 55 -2.74 9.11 6.17
N VAL A 56 -3.73 8.79 5.31
CA VAL A 56 -4.47 9.83 4.58
C VAL A 56 -5.34 10.66 5.53
N ALA A 57 -6.02 10.04 6.51
CA ALA A 57 -6.81 10.78 7.49
C ALA A 57 -5.96 11.78 8.29
N LYS A 58 -4.76 11.39 8.72
CA LYS A 58 -3.80 12.28 9.41
C LYS A 58 -3.36 13.44 8.51
N LEU A 59 -3.03 13.13 7.25
CA LEU A 59 -2.61 14.15 6.29
C LEU A 59 -3.73 15.17 6.05
N LEU A 60 -4.96 14.70 5.80
CA LEU A 60 -6.12 15.55 5.58
C LEU A 60 -6.41 16.45 6.80
N ALA A 61 -6.46 15.87 7.99
CA ALA A 61 -6.70 16.61 9.23
C ALA A 61 -5.68 17.75 9.44
N ARG A 62 -4.41 17.50 9.09
CA ARG A 62 -3.37 18.53 9.17
C ARG A 62 -3.54 19.63 8.13
N GLN A 63 -3.99 19.28 6.92
CA GLN A 63 -4.14 20.23 5.81
C GLN A 63 -5.46 20.99 5.81
N GLU A 64 -6.44 20.57 6.61
CA GLU A 64 -7.71 21.30 6.82
C GLU A 64 -7.56 22.54 7.70
N VAL A 65 -6.42 22.71 8.36
CA VAL A 65 -6.17 23.91 9.19
C VAL A 65 -6.10 25.15 8.30
N VAL A 66 -7.07 26.02 8.46
CA VAL A 66 -7.13 27.32 7.77
C VAL A 66 -6.16 28.30 8.45
N THR A 67 -5.25 28.83 7.68
CA THR A 67 -4.32 29.88 8.11
C THR A 67 -4.74 31.23 7.53
N PRO A 68 -4.24 32.34 8.04
CA PRO A 68 -4.54 33.68 7.47
C PRO A 68 -4.19 33.81 5.99
N ASP A 69 -3.21 33.02 5.52
CA ASP A 69 -2.74 33.04 4.14
C ASP A 69 -3.47 32.02 3.25
N THR A 70 -4.47 31.28 3.79
CA THR A 70 -5.22 30.30 3.01
C THR A 70 -6.08 31.01 1.96
N PRO A 71 -5.93 30.73 0.66
CA PRO A 71 -6.76 31.33 -0.38
C PRO A 71 -8.24 30.97 -0.17
N ILE A 72 -9.11 31.99 -0.17
CA ILE A 72 -10.55 31.82 0.02
C ILE A 72 -11.24 32.06 -1.33
N GLY A 73 -12.13 31.15 -1.70
CA GLY A 73 -12.97 31.26 -2.89
C GLY A 73 -14.09 32.30 -2.75
N PRO A 74 -14.78 32.60 -3.85
CA PRO A 74 -15.92 33.56 -3.84
C PRO A 74 -17.10 33.08 -3.00
N ASP A 75 -17.18 31.82 -2.67
CA ASP A 75 -18.17 31.17 -1.81
C ASP A 75 -17.80 31.22 -0.32
N GLY A 76 -16.68 31.83 0.04
CA GLY A 76 -16.17 31.94 1.40
C GLY A 76 -15.48 30.66 1.94
N HIS A 77 -15.31 29.65 1.13
CA HIS A 77 -14.60 28.43 1.50
C HIS A 77 -13.13 28.45 1.03
N PRO A 78 -12.21 27.75 1.74
CA PRO A 78 -10.85 27.57 1.27
C PRO A 78 -10.81 26.94 -0.12
N LEU A 79 -9.99 27.48 -1.01
CA LEU A 79 -9.76 26.86 -2.32
C LEU A 79 -9.04 25.54 -2.14
N PRO A 80 -9.47 24.47 -2.84
CA PRO A 80 -8.79 23.19 -2.77
C PRO A 80 -7.36 23.31 -3.35
N LYS A 81 -6.41 22.69 -2.66
CA LYS A 81 -5.00 22.66 -3.05
C LYS A 81 -4.82 21.68 -4.21
N THR A 82 -4.21 22.12 -5.31
CA THR A 82 -3.90 21.20 -6.41
C THR A 82 -2.73 20.32 -6.03
N VAL A 83 -2.98 19.01 -6.02
CA VAL A 83 -1.99 18.01 -5.62
C VAL A 83 -1.73 17.03 -6.75
N PHE A 84 -0.48 16.70 -6.88
CA PHE A 84 -0.03 15.66 -7.79
C PHE A 84 0.49 14.47 -6.98
N PHE A 85 -0.16 13.31 -7.11
CA PHE A 85 0.30 12.08 -6.48
C PHE A 85 1.31 11.36 -7.38
N VAL A 86 2.59 11.47 -7.02
CA VAL A 86 3.71 10.92 -7.79
C VAL A 86 3.67 9.39 -7.82
N GLY A 87 3.34 8.76 -6.69
CA GLY A 87 3.22 7.31 -6.60
C GLY A 87 3.66 6.73 -5.27
N VAL A 88 3.68 5.39 -5.23
CA VAL A 88 4.10 4.61 -4.08
C VAL A 88 5.49 4.04 -4.31
N GLU A 89 6.43 4.36 -3.43
CA GLU A 89 7.76 3.78 -3.40
C GLU A 89 7.80 2.65 -2.36
N ASN A 90 8.18 1.45 -2.77
CA ASN A 90 8.36 0.34 -1.86
C ASN A 90 9.83 0.25 -1.41
N LYS A 91 10.09 0.57 -0.16
CA LYS A 91 11.36 0.36 0.56
C LYS A 91 11.24 -0.73 1.64
N SER A 92 10.14 -1.49 1.63
CA SER A 92 9.97 -2.60 2.55
C SER A 92 10.82 -3.81 2.13
N ALA A 93 11.01 -4.74 3.06
CA ALA A 93 11.70 -6.01 2.77
C ALA A 93 10.86 -6.99 1.94
N GLU A 94 9.60 -6.65 1.62
CA GLU A 94 8.68 -7.49 0.84
C GLU A 94 8.46 -6.92 -0.54
N ASP A 95 8.38 -7.80 -1.54
CA ASP A 95 7.83 -7.43 -2.83
C ASP A 95 6.31 -7.34 -2.70
N ILE A 96 5.76 -6.14 -2.85
CA ILE A 96 4.33 -5.87 -2.72
C ILE A 96 3.55 -6.17 -4.01
N GLY A 97 4.24 -6.45 -5.13
CA GLY A 97 3.61 -6.84 -6.39
C GLY A 97 2.44 -5.93 -6.78
N ASP A 98 1.27 -6.55 -6.99
CA ASP A 98 0.05 -5.87 -7.42
C ASP A 98 -0.52 -4.89 -6.38
N PHE A 99 -0.16 -5.04 -5.09
CA PHE A 99 -0.59 -4.10 -4.04
C PHE A 99 -0.08 -2.68 -4.24
N LYS A 100 1.01 -2.49 -4.97
CA LYS A 100 1.51 -1.15 -5.28
C LYS A 100 0.47 -0.31 -6.01
N GLU A 101 -0.19 -0.89 -7.01
CA GLU A 101 -1.24 -0.21 -7.76
C GLU A 101 -2.51 -0.03 -6.92
N GLN A 102 -2.87 -1.02 -6.09
CA GLN A 102 -4.02 -0.89 -5.18
C GLN A 102 -3.80 0.24 -4.18
N LEU A 103 -2.63 0.33 -3.55
CA LEU A 103 -2.26 1.43 -2.65
C LEU A 103 -2.37 2.79 -3.35
N TYR A 104 -1.87 2.88 -4.60
CA TYR A 104 -2.00 4.09 -5.40
C TYR A 104 -3.46 4.48 -5.56
N GLN A 105 -4.31 3.56 -6.02
CA GLN A 105 -5.72 3.83 -6.29
C GLN A 105 -6.52 4.17 -5.01
N GLN A 106 -6.19 3.56 -3.88
CA GLN A 106 -6.83 3.87 -2.60
C GLN A 106 -6.49 5.28 -2.14
N ILE A 107 -5.20 5.65 -2.15
CA ILE A 107 -4.76 7.00 -1.78
C ILE A 107 -5.39 8.05 -2.69
N ASP A 108 -5.31 7.85 -4.01
CA ASP A 108 -5.86 8.78 -5.01
C ASP A 108 -7.37 8.96 -4.84
N SER A 109 -8.11 7.87 -4.61
CA SER A 109 -9.55 7.90 -4.37
C SER A 109 -9.94 8.65 -3.09
N GLN A 110 -9.14 8.54 -2.03
CA GLN A 110 -9.39 9.27 -0.79
C GLN A 110 -9.10 10.77 -0.94
N LEU A 111 -8.04 11.12 -1.65
CA LEU A 111 -7.72 12.52 -1.99
C LEU A 111 -8.84 13.16 -2.83
N LEU A 112 -9.37 12.44 -3.83
CA LEU A 112 -10.48 12.89 -4.67
C LEU A 112 -11.77 13.15 -3.90
N ARG A 113 -12.01 12.41 -2.81
CA ARG A 113 -13.19 12.58 -1.95
C ARG A 113 -13.05 13.73 -0.98
N SER A 114 -11.82 14.18 -0.74
CA SER A 114 -11.55 15.29 0.19
C SER A 114 -11.87 16.64 -0.46
N PRO A 115 -12.49 17.57 0.26
CA PRO A 115 -12.66 18.96 -0.21
C PRO A 115 -11.34 19.74 -0.19
N THR A 116 -10.32 19.25 0.54
CA THR A 116 -9.04 19.94 0.75
C THR A 116 -8.14 19.86 -0.46
N PHE A 117 -8.21 18.74 -1.21
CA PHE A 117 -7.35 18.50 -2.35
C PHE A 117 -8.11 18.37 -3.67
N ARG A 118 -7.45 18.81 -4.73
CA ARG A 118 -7.85 18.60 -6.12
C ARG A 118 -6.73 17.85 -6.85
N PRO A 119 -6.77 16.51 -6.88
CA PRO A 119 -5.74 15.73 -7.56
C PRO A 119 -5.72 15.98 -9.06
N ILE A 120 -4.52 16.07 -9.61
CA ILE A 120 -4.29 16.07 -11.05
C ILE A 120 -4.20 14.63 -11.54
N THR A 121 -4.84 14.34 -12.66
CA THR A 121 -4.91 12.97 -13.16
C THR A 121 -3.53 12.42 -13.52
N ARG A 122 -3.30 11.13 -13.19
CA ARG A 122 -2.06 10.42 -13.53
C ARG A 122 -1.72 10.51 -15.02
N ARG A 123 -2.74 10.51 -15.89
CA ARG A 123 -2.54 10.62 -17.35
C ARG A 123 -1.86 11.93 -17.76
N MET A 124 -2.21 13.05 -17.12
CA MET A 124 -1.54 14.34 -17.37
C MET A 124 -0.08 14.29 -16.95
N LEU A 125 0.20 13.68 -15.80
CA LEU A 125 1.58 13.48 -15.40
C LEU A 125 2.36 12.63 -16.40
N ASP A 126 1.84 11.45 -16.68
CA ASP A 126 2.51 10.52 -17.58
C ASP A 126 2.81 11.21 -18.92
N ALA A 127 1.89 12.03 -19.42
CA ALA A 127 2.09 12.84 -20.62
C ALA A 127 3.22 13.88 -20.43
N ALA A 128 3.21 14.61 -19.31
CA ALA A 128 4.22 15.62 -19.01
C ALA A 128 5.62 15.00 -18.76
N LEU A 129 5.69 13.86 -18.07
CA LEU A 129 6.92 13.09 -17.88
C LEU A 129 7.45 12.57 -19.22
N PHE A 130 6.56 12.09 -20.08
CA PHE A 130 6.95 11.63 -21.41
C PHE A 130 7.52 12.78 -22.28
N GLU A 131 6.85 13.95 -22.26
CA GLU A 131 7.30 15.14 -22.98
C GLU A 131 8.66 15.63 -22.50
N THR A 132 8.82 15.72 -21.17
CA THR A 132 10.07 16.18 -20.54
C THR A 132 11.17 15.14 -20.54
N ARG A 133 10.86 13.87 -20.87
CA ARG A 133 11.74 12.70 -20.75
C ARG A 133 12.28 12.50 -19.33
N LEU A 134 11.54 12.96 -18.34
CA LEU A 134 11.87 12.79 -16.92
C LEU A 134 11.30 11.49 -16.40
N ARG A 135 11.96 10.96 -15.37
CA ARG A 135 11.47 9.84 -14.58
C ARG A 135 10.91 10.35 -13.25
N PRO A 136 9.90 9.70 -12.66
CA PRO A 136 9.33 10.10 -11.36
C PRO A 136 10.39 10.26 -10.25
N ASP A 137 11.40 9.38 -10.24
CA ASP A 137 12.51 9.42 -9.30
C ASP A 137 13.47 10.59 -9.50
N SER A 138 13.46 11.22 -10.67
CA SER A 138 14.28 12.40 -10.95
C SER A 138 13.66 13.73 -10.51
N LEU A 139 12.42 13.73 -10.07
CA LEU A 139 11.69 14.93 -9.63
C LEU A 139 12.20 15.52 -8.30
N TYR A 140 13.04 14.78 -7.56
CA TYR A 140 13.75 15.32 -6.40
C TYR A 140 14.82 16.37 -6.79
N ILE A 141 15.21 16.44 -8.07
CA ILE A 141 16.13 17.44 -8.59
C ILE A 141 15.31 18.70 -8.90
N PRO A 142 15.63 19.87 -8.29
CA PRO A 142 14.81 21.09 -8.44
C PRO A 142 14.63 21.56 -9.89
N ASP A 143 15.63 21.39 -10.73
CA ASP A 143 15.55 21.77 -12.15
C ASP A 143 14.56 20.89 -12.92
N ASN A 144 14.58 19.59 -12.67
CA ASN A 144 13.64 18.65 -13.28
C ASN A 144 12.19 18.94 -12.82
N MET A 145 12.01 19.22 -11.53
CA MET A 145 10.71 19.60 -11.00
C MET A 145 10.20 20.87 -11.68
N ARG A 146 11.04 21.91 -11.80
CA ARG A 146 10.66 23.18 -12.47
C ARG A 146 10.27 22.94 -13.93
N MET A 147 10.99 22.07 -14.63
CA MET A 147 10.68 21.71 -16.02
C MET A 147 9.31 21.03 -16.13
N LEU A 148 9.01 20.07 -15.26
CA LEU A 148 7.72 19.39 -15.22
C LEU A 148 6.58 20.36 -14.90
N MET A 149 6.77 21.21 -13.88
CA MET A 149 5.77 22.21 -13.48
C MET A 149 5.44 23.15 -14.63
N ALA A 150 6.45 23.64 -15.39
CA ALA A 150 6.23 24.51 -16.55
C ALA A 150 5.37 23.84 -17.63
N VAL A 151 5.54 22.54 -17.86
CA VAL A 151 4.68 21.79 -18.81
C VAL A 151 3.27 21.65 -18.29
N LEU A 152 3.08 21.27 -17.02
CA LEU A 152 1.75 21.12 -16.42
C LEU A 152 1.00 22.45 -16.38
N GLU A 153 1.66 23.56 -16.03
CA GLU A 153 1.07 24.89 -16.03
C GLU A 153 0.65 25.33 -17.44
N ARG A 154 1.51 25.12 -18.45
CA ARG A 154 1.18 25.35 -19.87
C ARG A 154 -0.07 24.60 -20.31
N ASP A 155 -0.23 23.34 -19.83
CA ASP A 155 -1.34 22.46 -20.16
C ASP A 155 -2.60 22.72 -19.29
N GLY A 156 -2.57 23.80 -18.47
CA GLY A 156 -3.71 24.26 -17.68
C GLY A 156 -3.93 23.48 -16.38
N ALA A 157 -2.93 22.76 -15.91
CA ALA A 157 -2.96 22.00 -14.65
C ALA A 157 -1.84 22.45 -13.69
N PRO A 158 -1.91 23.69 -13.17
CA PRO A 158 -0.94 24.16 -12.17
C PRO A 158 -0.98 23.24 -10.94
N VAL A 159 0.19 22.95 -10.37
CA VAL A 159 0.35 22.08 -9.20
C VAL A 159 0.90 22.90 -8.04
N ASP A 160 0.24 22.81 -6.88
CA ASP A 160 0.72 23.43 -5.65
C ASP A 160 1.56 22.48 -4.81
N TYR A 161 1.22 21.19 -4.85
CA TYR A 161 1.85 20.16 -4.01
C TYR A 161 2.15 18.89 -4.78
N LEU A 162 3.26 18.26 -4.43
CA LEU A 162 3.58 16.87 -4.78
C LEU A 162 3.34 15.97 -3.58
N LEU A 163 2.66 14.86 -3.77
CA LEU A 163 2.48 13.83 -2.76
C LEU A 163 3.29 12.59 -3.13
N TYR A 164 4.10 12.13 -2.19
CA TYR A 164 4.84 10.87 -2.27
C TYR A 164 4.32 9.93 -1.19
N ALA A 165 4.24 8.64 -1.49
CA ALA A 165 3.96 7.60 -0.52
C ALA A 165 5.14 6.65 -0.46
N VAL A 166 5.65 6.37 0.74
CA VAL A 166 6.78 5.48 0.96
C VAL A 166 6.38 4.39 1.93
N LEU A 167 6.42 3.15 1.48
CA LEU A 167 6.20 1.98 2.31
C LEU A 167 7.54 1.43 2.80
N THR A 168 7.69 1.30 4.11
CA THR A 168 8.85 0.69 4.76
C THR A 168 8.43 -0.47 5.64
N SER A 169 9.36 -1.34 6.02
CA SER A 169 9.11 -2.38 7.03
C SER A 169 10.31 -2.64 7.91
N GLY A 170 10.04 -2.90 9.20
CA GLY A 170 10.98 -3.41 10.18
C GLY A 170 10.65 -4.87 10.52
N THR A 171 11.66 -5.71 10.76
CA THR A 171 11.44 -7.11 11.14
C THR A 171 12.16 -7.44 12.43
N THR A 172 11.41 -7.99 13.39
CA THR A 172 11.92 -8.49 14.65
C THR A 172 11.62 -9.98 14.76
N THR A 173 12.64 -10.80 15.02
CA THR A 173 12.49 -12.25 15.16
C THR A 173 12.86 -12.68 16.57
N ARG A 174 12.01 -13.49 17.19
CA ARG A 174 12.26 -14.12 18.49
C ARG A 174 11.80 -15.58 18.45
N ASN A 175 12.75 -16.50 18.63
CA ASN A 175 12.51 -17.94 18.54
C ASN A 175 11.85 -18.34 17.21
N SER A 176 10.63 -18.91 17.26
CA SER A 176 9.85 -19.33 16.09
C SER A 176 8.83 -18.28 15.63
N SER A 177 8.82 -17.11 16.24
CA SER A 177 7.90 -16.03 15.91
C SER A 177 8.65 -14.87 15.27
N THR A 178 8.04 -14.26 14.26
CA THR A 178 8.56 -13.06 13.58
C THR A 178 7.45 -12.02 13.62
N GLN A 179 7.81 -10.82 14.01
CA GLN A 179 6.94 -9.63 13.88
C GLN A 179 7.49 -8.76 12.79
N ARG A 180 6.62 -8.24 11.96
CA ARG A 180 6.95 -7.26 10.95
C ARG A 180 6.08 -6.03 11.13
N ASP A 181 6.74 -4.89 11.29
CA ASP A 181 6.11 -3.59 11.40
C ASP A 181 6.14 -2.96 10.01
N HIS A 182 4.96 -2.62 9.48
CA HIS A 182 4.82 -1.94 8.19
C HIS A 182 4.45 -0.49 8.47
N THR A 183 5.15 0.43 7.83
CA THR A 183 4.91 1.87 7.97
C THR A 183 4.69 2.47 6.59
N LEU A 184 3.56 3.16 6.43
CA LEU A 184 3.28 4.00 5.27
C LEU A 184 3.50 5.45 5.67
N THR A 185 4.39 6.13 4.97
CA THR A 185 4.65 7.57 5.14
C THR A 185 4.16 8.31 3.90
N LEU A 186 3.31 9.30 4.11
CA LEU A 186 2.90 10.27 3.11
C LEU A 186 3.72 11.54 3.30
N GLU A 187 4.35 12.01 2.24
CA GLU A 187 5.15 13.23 2.20
C GLU A 187 4.55 14.19 1.18
N LEU A 188 4.00 15.30 1.68
CA LEU A 188 3.39 16.37 0.89
C LEU A 188 4.38 17.52 0.76
N VAL A 189 4.88 17.77 -0.44
CA VAL A 189 5.87 18.81 -0.72
C VAL A 189 5.22 19.98 -1.43
N ASN A 190 5.31 21.18 -0.87
CA ASN A 190 4.92 22.41 -1.56
C ASN A 190 5.95 22.71 -2.65
N VAL A 191 5.51 22.80 -3.91
CA VAL A 191 6.41 22.99 -5.07
C VAL A 191 7.06 24.37 -5.13
N HIS A 192 6.43 25.36 -4.50
CA HIS A 192 6.91 26.76 -4.53
C HIS A 192 7.94 27.03 -3.43
N SER A 193 7.71 26.48 -2.22
CA SER A 193 8.59 26.71 -1.07
C SER A 193 9.58 25.59 -0.81
N GLY A 194 9.34 24.39 -1.34
CA GLY A 194 10.11 23.18 -1.02
C GLY A 194 9.87 22.61 0.39
N VAL A 195 8.94 23.20 1.16
CA VAL A 195 8.58 22.73 2.49
C VAL A 195 7.78 21.44 2.38
N ALA A 196 8.09 20.46 3.20
CA ALA A 196 7.41 19.16 3.22
C ALA A 196 6.71 18.92 4.55
N ASP A 197 5.46 18.45 4.47
CA ASP A 197 4.72 17.85 5.58
C ASP A 197 4.76 16.34 5.45
N LYS A 198 4.95 15.64 6.59
CA LYS A 198 5.00 14.17 6.63
C LYS A 198 4.04 13.63 7.67
N GLU A 199 3.26 12.64 7.26
CA GLU A 199 2.40 11.88 8.15
C GLU A 199 2.62 10.39 7.94
N SER A 200 2.55 9.61 9.02
CA SER A 200 2.80 8.19 8.98
C SER A 200 1.76 7.39 9.74
N SER A 201 1.49 6.19 9.24
CA SER A 201 0.74 5.15 9.94
C SER A 201 1.59 3.88 10.06
N GLU A 202 1.28 3.05 11.06
CA GLU A 202 2.01 1.83 11.34
C GLU A 202 1.05 0.67 11.64
N VAL A 203 1.28 -0.47 11.00
CA VAL A 203 0.56 -1.73 11.28
C VAL A 203 1.56 -2.84 11.55
N ARG A 204 1.32 -3.62 12.61
CA ARG A 204 2.17 -4.74 13.02
C ARG A 204 1.53 -6.06 12.68
N LYS A 205 2.28 -6.92 12.00
CA LYS A 205 1.86 -8.27 11.65
C LYS A 205 2.77 -9.32 12.30
N GLY A 206 2.16 -10.26 13.02
CA GLY A 206 2.88 -11.39 13.62
C GLY A 206 2.82 -12.63 12.73
N TYR A 207 3.95 -13.33 12.62
CA TYR A 207 4.09 -14.58 11.88
C TYR A 207 4.57 -15.69 12.82
N HIS A 208 3.93 -16.86 12.76
CA HIS A 208 4.28 -18.03 13.56
C HIS A 208 4.61 -19.21 12.65
N LYS A 209 5.72 -19.89 12.93
CA LYS A 209 6.13 -21.07 12.14
C LYS A 209 5.29 -22.31 12.40
N SER A 210 4.51 -22.34 13.48
CA SER A 210 3.65 -23.46 13.83
C SER A 210 2.31 -23.01 14.42
N ALA A 211 1.27 -23.86 14.28
CA ALA A 211 -0.03 -23.62 14.88
C ALA A 211 0.05 -23.51 16.42
N MET A 212 0.98 -24.26 17.05
CA MET A 212 1.22 -24.21 18.50
C MET A 212 1.83 -22.87 18.91
N GLY A 213 2.72 -22.28 18.10
CA GLY A 213 3.26 -20.93 18.36
C GLY A 213 2.18 -19.84 18.27
N ALA A 214 1.21 -19.99 17.38
CA ALA A 214 0.07 -19.09 17.30
C ALA A 214 -0.81 -19.18 18.56
N ALA A 215 -1.09 -20.39 19.05
CA ALA A 215 -1.91 -20.62 20.23
C ALA A 215 -1.28 -20.04 21.52
N TRP A 216 0.05 -20.14 21.67
CA TRP A 216 0.76 -19.59 22.84
C TRP A 216 0.81 -18.06 22.88
N ASN A 217 0.77 -17.41 21.71
CA ASN A 217 0.79 -15.95 21.61
C ASN A 217 -0.61 -15.33 21.47
N TYR A 218 -1.63 -16.17 21.30
CA TYR A 218 -3.01 -15.71 21.24
C TYR A 218 -3.52 -15.41 22.66
N ASN A 219 -3.67 -14.13 22.97
CA ASN A 219 -4.31 -13.69 24.19
C ASN A 219 -5.69 -13.09 23.85
N PRO A 220 -6.80 -13.84 24.02
CA PRO A 220 -8.14 -13.39 23.68
C PRO A 220 -8.65 -12.24 24.55
N PHE A 221 -7.92 -11.90 25.63
CA PHE A 221 -8.31 -10.86 26.59
C PHE A 221 -7.53 -9.54 26.43
N LYS A 222 -6.61 -9.44 25.50
CA LYS A 222 -5.99 -8.15 25.11
C LYS A 222 -6.84 -7.52 24.00
N ARG A 223 -7.74 -6.66 24.41
CA ARG A 223 -8.32 -5.61 23.57
C ARG A 223 -7.46 -4.36 23.69
#